data_7a836805b323bb47cd5cf174cb7ef8dd
#
_entry.id   7a836805b323bb47cd5cf174cb7ef8dd
#
_cell.length_a   1.000
_cell.length_b   1.000
_cell.length_c   1.000
_cell.angle_alpha   90.00
_cell.angle_beta   90.00
_cell.angle_gamma   90.00
#
_symmetry.space_group_name_H-M   'P 1'
#
loop_
_entity.id
_entity.type
_entity.pdbx_description
1 polymer ?
#
loop_
_entity_poly.entity_id
_entity_poly.type
_entity_poly.pdbx_seq_one_letter_code
_entity_poly.pdbx_strand_id
1 'polypeptide(L)'
;AGAAWDVKLMHIKVFQSTGQGNSVTISDGIEYAYTNGATVINMSFASSSESLTMRLTLENAYASAILVAAAGNYGFNIGPCPTCLAFFPAAYSFVLGVQDYPFPGAGYTNWDSHPYYTSYSFLYNYELIAPGTGIMSAIPNGGYATLTGTSMATPLVAGALALYKEHKPEDSKELMFGNLINTAAVPYVDILATFEVEPEPRLAIITHSKEDDIYEQNDNGYFEPGETIEILPLIKNYWGPTDDVRVGIAFAEFEDQSKATIIQNEIQIGSISAYATLQDLNETLKITLA
;
A
#
# COMPACT_ATOMS: atom_id res chain seq x y z
N ALA A 1 22.96 -10.71 -14.06
CA ALA A 1 22.68 -10.65 -12.63
C ALA A 1 21.34 -9.96 -12.41
N GLY A 2 20.54 -10.41 -11.46
CA GLY A 2 19.21 -9.90 -11.17
C GLY A 2 18.22 -11.04 -10.92
N ALA A 3 17.01 -10.71 -10.42
CA ALA A 3 15.98 -11.68 -10.13
C ALA A 3 15.30 -12.22 -11.40
N ALA A 4 15.15 -11.41 -12.44
CA ALA A 4 14.58 -11.77 -13.73
C ALA A 4 15.59 -11.53 -14.85
N TRP A 5 15.90 -12.54 -15.63
CA TRP A 5 17.03 -12.50 -16.59
C TRP A 5 16.59 -12.17 -18.02
N ASP A 6 15.37 -12.48 -18.39
CA ASP A 6 14.84 -12.31 -19.75
C ASP A 6 13.78 -11.19 -19.83
N VAL A 7 13.98 -10.12 -19.06
CA VAL A 7 13.13 -8.93 -19.08
C VAL A 7 13.80 -7.80 -19.85
N LYS A 8 13.01 -6.97 -20.50
CA LYS A 8 13.51 -5.72 -21.09
C LYS A 8 13.66 -4.66 -20.01
N LEU A 9 14.84 -4.04 -19.95
CA LEU A 9 15.11 -2.95 -19.02
C LEU A 9 15.01 -1.61 -19.73
N MET A 10 14.20 -0.70 -19.17
CA MET A 10 14.10 0.69 -19.59
C MET A 10 14.84 1.55 -18.57
N HIS A 11 16.03 2.01 -18.92
CA HIS A 11 16.84 2.85 -18.03
C HIS A 11 16.48 4.33 -18.20
N ILE A 12 15.98 4.94 -17.13
CA ILE A 12 15.57 6.35 -17.13
C ILE A 12 16.41 7.08 -16.08
N LYS A 13 17.20 8.04 -16.54
CA LYS A 13 18.04 8.85 -15.67
C LYS A 13 17.29 10.09 -15.21
N VAL A 14 16.85 10.10 -13.95
CA VAL A 14 16.13 11.21 -13.30
C VAL A 14 16.97 11.95 -12.25
N PHE A 15 18.17 11.46 -11.95
CA PHE A 15 19.07 12.06 -10.98
C PHE A 15 20.29 12.69 -11.65
N GLN A 16 20.77 13.77 -11.06
CA GLN A 16 22.04 14.41 -11.42
C GLN A 16 23.24 13.53 -11.00
N SER A 17 24.44 13.91 -11.43
CA SER A 17 25.68 13.23 -11.04
C SER A 17 25.96 13.30 -9.52
N THR A 18 25.33 14.25 -8.83
CA THR A 18 25.38 14.42 -7.38
C THR A 18 24.48 13.43 -6.61
N GLY A 19 23.66 12.63 -7.33
CA GLY A 19 22.66 11.74 -6.72
C GLY A 19 21.37 12.46 -6.30
N GLN A 20 21.22 13.74 -6.61
CA GLN A 20 20.01 14.52 -6.31
C GLN A 20 19.07 14.54 -7.50
N GLY A 21 17.77 14.50 -7.24
CA GLY A 21 16.69 14.69 -8.19
C GLY A 21 15.68 15.72 -7.69
N ASN A 22 14.83 16.19 -8.58
CA ASN A 22 13.68 17.02 -8.22
C ASN A 22 12.39 16.33 -8.67
N SER A 23 11.27 16.71 -8.06
CA SER A 23 9.97 16.08 -8.31
C SER A 23 9.52 16.19 -9.78
N VAL A 24 9.86 17.26 -10.47
CA VAL A 24 9.47 17.44 -11.89
C VAL A 24 10.21 16.45 -12.77
N THR A 25 11.55 16.42 -12.71
CA THR A 25 12.34 15.49 -13.52
C THR A 25 12.02 14.01 -13.22
N ILE A 26 11.71 13.69 -11.95
CA ILE A 26 11.28 12.35 -11.56
C ILE A 26 9.92 12.04 -12.16
N SER A 27 8.96 12.98 -12.09
CA SER A 27 7.63 12.83 -12.70
C SER A 27 7.69 12.63 -14.21
N ASP A 28 8.51 13.42 -14.91
CA ASP A 28 8.73 13.27 -16.36
C ASP A 28 9.28 11.87 -16.68
N GLY A 29 10.20 11.36 -15.87
CA GLY A 29 10.75 10.01 -16.03
C GLY A 29 9.73 8.90 -15.79
N ILE A 30 8.85 9.05 -14.79
CA ILE A 30 7.77 8.13 -14.52
C ILE A 30 6.73 8.16 -15.65
N GLU A 31 6.37 9.35 -16.13
CA GLU A 31 5.46 9.52 -17.27
C GLU A 31 6.03 8.86 -18.52
N TYR A 32 7.30 9.08 -18.80
CA TYR A 32 7.98 8.41 -19.92
C TYR A 32 7.92 6.89 -19.77
N ALA A 33 8.14 6.36 -18.56
CA ALA A 33 8.11 4.91 -18.31
C ALA A 33 6.77 4.28 -18.68
N TYR A 34 5.68 4.76 -18.08
CA TYR A 34 4.37 4.11 -18.29
C TYR A 34 3.80 4.39 -19.69
N THR A 35 4.06 5.55 -20.27
CA THR A 35 3.61 5.85 -21.64
C THR A 35 4.37 5.05 -22.70
N ASN A 36 5.57 4.56 -22.39
CA ASN A 36 6.36 3.67 -23.26
C ASN A 36 6.25 2.19 -22.85
N GLY A 37 5.25 1.82 -22.08
CA GLY A 37 4.88 0.42 -21.84
C GLY A 37 5.64 -0.29 -20.73
N ALA A 38 6.23 0.42 -19.78
CA ALA A 38 6.76 -0.21 -18.57
C ALA A 38 5.63 -0.83 -17.76
N THR A 39 5.73 -2.12 -17.45
CA THR A 39 4.74 -2.88 -16.65
C THR A 39 5.08 -2.91 -15.16
N VAL A 40 6.36 -2.73 -14.82
CA VAL A 40 6.86 -2.57 -13.45
C VAL A 40 7.81 -1.39 -13.43
N ILE A 41 7.60 -0.45 -12.52
CA ILE A 41 8.44 0.73 -12.33
C ILE A 41 9.15 0.65 -10.99
N ASN A 42 10.47 0.52 -11.02
CA ASN A 42 11.33 0.50 -9.84
C ASN A 42 11.83 1.90 -9.49
N MET A 43 11.55 2.32 -8.26
CA MET A 43 11.90 3.64 -7.72
C MET A 43 12.80 3.49 -6.49
N SER A 44 14.10 3.24 -6.72
CA SER A 44 15.08 3.07 -5.65
C SER A 44 15.51 4.40 -5.01
N PHE A 45 14.55 5.24 -4.65
CA PHE A 45 14.74 6.53 -3.98
C PHE A 45 13.62 6.82 -2.99
N ALA A 46 13.85 7.74 -2.06
CA ALA A 46 12.89 8.15 -1.06
C ALA A 46 13.07 9.64 -0.70
N SER A 47 11.97 10.30 -0.33
CA SER A 47 11.93 11.68 0.17
C SER A 47 10.96 11.76 1.35
N SER A 48 11.33 12.50 2.40
CA SER A 48 10.43 12.80 3.51
C SER A 48 9.39 13.89 3.20
N SER A 49 9.47 14.48 2.02
CA SER A 49 8.52 15.50 1.56
C SER A 49 7.63 14.94 0.46
N GLU A 50 6.33 15.05 0.65
CA GLU A 50 5.36 14.74 -0.39
C GLU A 50 5.38 15.77 -1.50
N SER A 51 5.20 15.32 -2.74
CA SER A 51 5.04 16.18 -3.92
C SER A 51 3.74 15.83 -4.62
N LEU A 52 2.82 16.78 -4.70
CA LEU A 52 1.55 16.60 -5.40
C LEU A 52 1.76 16.22 -6.88
N THR A 53 2.73 16.85 -7.56
CA THR A 53 3.07 16.52 -8.95
C THR A 53 3.47 15.06 -9.09
N MET A 54 4.38 14.59 -8.25
CA MET A 54 4.82 13.19 -8.26
C MET A 54 3.68 12.24 -7.93
N ARG A 55 2.85 12.57 -6.93
CA ARG A 55 1.68 11.76 -6.56
C ARG A 55 0.73 11.58 -7.73
N LEU A 56 0.31 12.67 -8.39
CA LEU A 56 -0.62 12.60 -9.53
C LEU A 56 -0.02 11.81 -10.71
N THR A 57 1.29 11.98 -10.98
CA THR A 57 1.97 11.19 -12.01
C THR A 57 1.98 9.70 -11.67
N LEU A 58 2.21 9.35 -10.41
CA LEU A 58 2.19 7.96 -9.94
C LEU A 58 0.78 7.35 -9.98
N GLU A 59 -0.25 8.12 -9.62
CA GLU A 59 -1.66 7.68 -9.75
C GLU A 59 -2.00 7.35 -11.22
N ASN A 60 -1.55 8.17 -12.16
CA ASN A 60 -1.70 7.88 -13.59
C ASN A 60 -0.91 6.65 -14.02
N ALA A 61 0.35 6.52 -13.57
CA ALA A 61 1.18 5.36 -13.87
C ALA A 61 0.60 4.06 -13.30
N TYR A 62 -0.02 4.14 -12.12
CA TYR A 62 -0.68 2.99 -11.48
C TYR A 62 -1.82 2.40 -12.32
N ALA A 63 -2.43 3.16 -13.22
CA ALA A 63 -3.44 2.62 -14.13
C ALA A 63 -2.90 1.47 -15.01
N SER A 64 -1.61 1.47 -15.35
CA SER A 64 -1.01 0.51 -16.31
C SER A 64 0.23 -0.23 -15.80
N ALA A 65 0.84 0.20 -14.70
CA ALA A 65 2.08 -0.36 -14.18
C ALA A 65 2.00 -0.69 -12.69
N ILE A 66 2.80 -1.65 -12.24
CA ILE A 66 3.06 -1.91 -10.83
C ILE A 66 4.18 -0.98 -10.37
N LEU A 67 3.96 -0.27 -9.28
CA LEU A 67 4.89 0.70 -8.73
C LEU A 67 5.58 0.11 -7.50
N VAL A 68 6.91 0.09 -7.50
CA VAL A 68 7.73 -0.44 -6.40
C VAL A 68 8.73 0.62 -5.96
N ALA A 69 8.81 0.90 -4.67
CA ALA A 69 9.68 1.95 -4.15
C ALA A 69 10.44 1.58 -2.88
N ALA A 70 11.61 2.18 -2.71
CA ALA A 70 12.44 2.00 -1.52
C ALA A 70 11.85 2.72 -0.31
N ALA A 71 11.82 2.04 0.84
CA ALA A 71 11.34 2.60 2.11
C ALA A 71 12.23 3.74 2.65
N GLY A 72 13.49 3.80 2.24
CA GLY A 72 14.47 4.76 2.72
C GLY A 72 15.43 4.20 3.77
N ASN A 73 16.53 4.92 4.03
CA ASN A 73 17.65 4.43 4.82
C ASN A 73 18.01 5.40 5.97
N TYR A 74 17.04 5.79 6.77
CA TYR A 74 17.22 6.76 7.86
C TYR A 74 17.04 6.17 9.26
N GLY A 75 16.71 4.86 9.33
CA GLY A 75 16.51 4.16 10.60
C GLY A 75 15.24 4.56 11.34
N PHE A 76 14.25 5.12 10.66
CA PHE A 76 12.99 5.51 11.28
C PHE A 76 11.98 4.38 11.31
N ASN A 77 11.37 4.18 12.48
CA ASN A 77 10.12 3.46 12.59
C ASN A 77 9.01 4.40 12.11
N ILE A 78 8.28 3.96 11.09
CA ILE A 78 7.16 4.68 10.51
C ILE A 78 5.80 4.05 10.87
N GLY A 79 5.80 3.15 11.84
CA GLY A 79 4.58 2.53 12.36
C GLY A 79 3.48 3.54 12.63
N PRO A 80 2.24 3.12 12.90
CA PRO A 80 1.09 4.01 13.00
C PRO A 80 1.23 4.97 14.17
N CYS A 81 1.86 6.06 13.91
CA CYS A 81 2.01 7.14 14.88
C CYS A 81 1.75 8.48 14.19
N PRO A 82 0.95 9.36 14.80
CA PRO A 82 0.59 10.65 14.21
C PRO A 82 1.79 11.57 13.94
N THR A 83 2.94 11.25 14.51
CA THR A 83 4.18 12.04 14.41
C THR A 83 5.27 11.33 13.60
N CYS A 84 4.99 10.16 13.00
CA CYS A 84 5.97 9.42 12.23
C CYS A 84 6.15 10.03 10.83
N LEU A 85 7.41 10.02 10.37
CA LEU A 85 7.75 10.55 9.06
C LEU A 85 7.46 9.52 7.98
N ALA A 86 6.61 9.90 7.03
CA ALA A 86 6.42 9.13 5.81
C ALA A 86 7.56 9.38 4.81
N PHE A 87 7.90 8.35 4.03
CA PHE A 87 8.87 8.47 2.95
C PHE A 87 8.23 8.11 1.61
N PHE A 88 8.20 9.07 0.71
CA PHE A 88 7.58 8.95 -0.60
C PHE A 88 8.61 8.60 -1.68
N PRO A 89 8.22 7.79 -2.69
CA PRO A 89 6.86 7.35 -3.00
C PRO A 89 6.40 6.08 -2.27
N ALA A 90 7.24 5.39 -1.50
CA ALA A 90 6.89 4.13 -0.85
C ALA A 90 5.69 4.23 0.10
N ALA A 91 5.43 5.42 0.66
CA ALA A 91 4.33 5.65 1.59
C ALA A 91 2.94 5.78 0.94
N TYR A 92 2.85 5.83 -0.39
CA TYR A 92 1.54 5.83 -1.03
C TYR A 92 0.92 4.43 -1.01
N SER A 93 -0.37 4.33 -0.66
CA SER A 93 -1.10 3.06 -0.52
C SER A 93 -1.21 2.23 -1.81
N PHE A 94 -0.92 2.82 -2.97
CA PHE A 94 -0.90 2.19 -4.29
C PHE A 94 0.53 1.91 -4.81
N VAL A 95 1.55 2.15 -3.98
CA VAL A 95 2.96 1.85 -4.27
C VAL A 95 3.42 0.76 -3.31
N LEU A 96 4.05 -0.27 -3.83
CA LEU A 96 4.64 -1.34 -3.05
C LEU A 96 5.95 -0.86 -2.42
N GLY A 97 5.93 -0.60 -1.13
CA GLY A 97 7.10 -0.18 -0.36
C GLY A 97 8.00 -1.37 0.00
N VAL A 98 9.30 -1.19 -0.11
CA VAL A 98 10.28 -2.25 0.14
C VAL A 98 11.31 -1.84 1.17
N GLN A 99 11.41 -2.66 2.21
CA GLN A 99 12.41 -2.56 3.27
C GLN A 99 13.60 -3.48 2.98
N ASP A 100 14.73 -3.22 3.63
CA ASP A 100 15.92 -4.06 3.58
C ASP A 100 15.99 -5.00 4.79
N TYR A 101 16.51 -6.21 4.57
CA TYR A 101 16.90 -7.14 5.62
C TYR A 101 18.38 -6.92 6.03
N PRO A 102 18.77 -7.08 7.31
CA PRO A 102 17.99 -7.62 8.43
C PRO A 102 17.09 -6.59 9.14
N PHE A 103 15.86 -7.01 9.38
CA PHE A 103 14.87 -6.29 10.17
C PHE A 103 14.72 -6.93 11.57
N PRO A 104 14.32 -6.22 12.62
CA PRO A 104 14.41 -4.79 12.83
C PRO A 104 15.78 -4.40 13.41
N GLY A 105 16.26 -3.21 13.11
CA GLY A 105 17.39 -2.63 13.85
C GLY A 105 18.74 -2.69 13.18
N ALA A 106 18.83 -2.84 11.87
CA ALA A 106 20.07 -2.57 11.14
C ALA A 106 20.50 -1.09 11.18
N GLY A 107 19.77 -0.27 11.94
CA GLY A 107 20.14 1.10 12.28
C GLY A 107 20.02 2.14 11.17
N TYR A 108 19.73 1.73 9.95
CA TYR A 108 19.66 2.60 8.78
C TYR A 108 18.46 2.35 7.85
N THR A 109 17.82 1.19 7.84
CA THR A 109 16.60 0.99 7.05
C THR A 109 15.40 1.60 7.75
N ASN A 110 14.52 2.26 7.00
CA ASN A 110 13.20 2.63 7.53
C ASN A 110 12.34 1.37 7.60
N TRP A 111 11.52 1.28 8.61
CA TRP A 111 10.78 0.07 8.90
C TRP A 111 9.42 0.36 9.51
N ASP A 112 8.49 -0.58 9.34
CA ASP A 112 7.18 -0.60 9.96
C ASP A 112 7.11 -1.77 10.95
N SER A 113 6.67 -1.53 12.17
CA SER A 113 6.53 -2.56 13.21
C SER A 113 5.25 -3.37 13.07
N HIS A 114 4.39 -3.05 12.11
CA HIS A 114 3.10 -3.70 11.94
C HIS A 114 3.18 -4.79 10.90
N PRO A 115 2.50 -5.91 11.15
CA PRO A 115 2.19 -6.84 10.09
C PRO A 115 1.43 -6.10 8.97
N TYR A 116 1.83 -6.30 7.75
CA TYR A 116 1.33 -5.63 6.56
C TYR A 116 -0.21 -5.62 6.38
N TYR A 117 -0.93 -6.49 7.06
CA TYR A 117 -2.40 -6.56 7.03
C TYR A 117 -3.09 -6.03 8.28
N THR A 118 -2.37 -5.57 9.29
CA THR A 118 -2.92 -4.99 10.53
C THR A 118 -2.56 -3.53 10.72
N SER A 119 -1.86 -2.93 9.77
CA SER A 119 -1.52 -1.52 9.81
C SER A 119 -2.79 -0.67 9.78
N TYR A 120 -3.00 0.13 10.81
CA TYR A 120 -4.08 1.10 10.88
C TYR A 120 -3.77 2.41 10.15
N SER A 121 -2.57 2.53 9.61
CA SER A 121 -2.16 3.70 8.85
C SER A 121 -2.41 3.48 7.37
N PHE A 122 -3.57 3.88 6.90
CA PHE A 122 -3.99 3.80 5.49
C PHE A 122 -3.14 4.59 4.54
N LEU A 123 -2.33 5.44 5.09
CA LEU A 123 -1.59 6.42 4.32
C LEU A 123 -0.15 5.98 4.07
N TYR A 124 0.42 5.11 4.96
CA TYR A 124 1.85 4.88 4.97
C TYR A 124 2.17 3.43 5.34
N ASN A 125 2.34 2.55 4.37
CA ASN A 125 2.71 1.15 4.57
C ASN A 125 3.90 0.78 3.73
N TYR A 126 4.87 0.12 4.36
CA TYR A 126 5.89 -0.65 3.64
C TYR A 126 5.47 -2.11 3.67
N GLU A 127 5.27 -2.68 2.50
CA GLU A 127 4.53 -3.93 2.36
C GLU A 127 5.44 -5.16 2.40
N LEU A 128 6.70 -5.02 1.99
CA LEU A 128 7.61 -6.16 1.84
C LEU A 128 9.01 -5.89 2.36
N ILE A 129 9.67 -6.97 2.78
CA ILE A 129 11.10 -7.00 3.05
C ILE A 129 11.79 -7.88 2.00
N ALA A 130 12.89 -7.39 1.44
CA ALA A 130 13.72 -8.15 0.54
C ALA A 130 15.20 -8.00 0.91
N PRO A 131 16.09 -8.92 0.50
CA PRO A 131 17.52 -8.77 0.71
C PRO A 131 18.05 -7.50 0.06
N GLY A 132 18.64 -6.61 0.83
CA GLY A 132 19.26 -5.37 0.34
C GLY A 132 20.65 -5.15 0.91
N THR A 133 21.12 -6.05 1.78
CA THR A 133 22.44 -5.95 2.41
C THR A 133 23.47 -6.77 1.66
N GLY A 134 24.58 -6.13 1.30
CA GLY A 134 25.70 -6.83 0.63
C GLY A 134 25.38 -7.25 -0.82
N ILE A 135 24.54 -6.53 -1.51
CA ILE A 135 24.11 -6.85 -2.88
C ILE A 135 25.14 -6.35 -3.89
N MET A 136 25.69 -7.27 -4.68
CA MET A 136 26.58 -6.94 -5.78
C MET A 136 25.79 -6.36 -6.95
N SER A 137 26.14 -5.17 -7.39
CA SER A 137 25.46 -4.46 -8.50
C SER A 137 26.47 -3.71 -9.36
N ALA A 138 26.08 -3.44 -10.60
CA ALA A 138 26.85 -2.59 -11.51
C ALA A 138 26.90 -1.15 -11.00
N ILE A 139 28.03 -0.48 -11.20
CA ILE A 139 28.26 0.91 -10.81
C ILE A 139 28.56 1.78 -12.04
N PRO A 140 28.39 3.11 -11.94
CA PRO A 140 28.76 4.05 -12.99
C PRO A 140 30.24 3.86 -13.42
N ASN A 141 30.50 4.15 -14.70
CA ASN A 141 31.83 4.01 -15.35
C ASN A 141 32.33 2.57 -15.50
N GLY A 142 31.47 1.57 -15.35
CA GLY A 142 31.80 0.16 -15.47
C GLY A 142 32.32 -0.46 -14.17
N GLY A 143 32.16 -1.75 -14.06
CA GLY A 143 32.54 -2.52 -12.87
C GLY A 143 31.35 -2.85 -11.98
N TYR A 144 31.66 -3.43 -10.82
CA TYR A 144 30.68 -3.90 -9.83
C TYR A 144 31.12 -3.48 -8.44
N ALA A 145 30.14 -3.19 -7.59
CA ALA A 145 30.38 -2.95 -6.16
C ALA A 145 29.29 -3.64 -5.34
N THR A 146 29.62 -3.95 -4.11
CA THR A 146 28.67 -4.43 -3.10
C THR A 146 28.07 -3.23 -2.39
N LEU A 147 26.74 -3.11 -2.48
CA LEU A 147 25.98 -2.01 -1.92
C LEU A 147 24.94 -2.55 -0.93
N THR A 148 24.50 -1.67 -0.04
CA THR A 148 23.53 -2.00 1.01
C THR A 148 22.49 -0.89 1.12
N GLY A 149 21.21 -1.29 1.25
CA GLY A 149 20.08 -0.39 1.47
C GLY A 149 18.79 -0.85 0.81
N THR A 150 17.72 -0.18 1.16
CA THR A 150 16.39 -0.42 0.57
C THR A 150 16.38 -0.22 -0.95
N SER A 151 17.29 0.62 -1.47
CA SER A 151 17.51 0.79 -2.92
C SER A 151 17.99 -0.48 -3.63
N MET A 152 18.61 -1.44 -2.90
CA MET A 152 19.06 -2.74 -3.42
C MET A 152 17.99 -3.82 -3.25
N ALA A 153 17.17 -3.71 -2.20
CA ALA A 153 16.03 -4.59 -1.97
C ALA A 153 14.91 -4.39 -3.01
N THR A 154 14.61 -3.13 -3.32
CA THR A 154 13.51 -2.75 -4.23
C THR A 154 13.59 -3.42 -5.61
N PRO A 155 14.73 -3.44 -6.33
CA PRO A 155 14.81 -4.09 -7.63
C PRO A 155 14.69 -5.61 -7.58
N LEU A 156 14.92 -6.27 -6.45
CA LEU A 156 14.65 -7.70 -6.29
C LEU A 156 13.15 -7.98 -6.29
N VAL A 157 12.37 -7.14 -5.60
CA VAL A 157 10.90 -7.19 -5.63
C VAL A 157 10.37 -6.87 -7.03
N ALA A 158 10.91 -5.84 -7.68
CA ALA A 158 10.52 -5.52 -9.07
C ALA A 158 10.80 -6.68 -10.03
N GLY A 159 11.93 -7.38 -9.87
CA GLY A 159 12.26 -8.58 -10.63
C GLY A 159 11.32 -9.75 -10.31
N ALA A 160 10.95 -9.95 -9.05
CA ALA A 160 9.96 -10.96 -8.65
C ALA A 160 8.60 -10.73 -9.32
N LEU A 161 8.14 -9.47 -9.35
CA LEU A 161 6.90 -9.09 -10.04
C LEU A 161 6.97 -9.28 -11.56
N ALA A 162 8.13 -9.03 -12.16
CA ALA A 162 8.34 -9.28 -13.58
C ALA A 162 8.26 -10.79 -13.90
N LEU A 163 8.84 -11.65 -13.06
CA LEU A 163 8.70 -13.11 -13.17
C LEU A 163 7.26 -13.56 -12.96
N TYR A 164 6.57 -12.96 -11.97
CA TYR A 164 5.17 -13.26 -11.73
C TYR A 164 4.32 -12.94 -12.96
N LYS A 165 4.51 -11.75 -13.55
CA LYS A 165 3.78 -11.32 -14.76
C LYS A 165 4.02 -12.22 -15.97
N GLU A 166 5.23 -12.78 -16.09
CA GLU A 166 5.55 -13.78 -17.11
C GLU A 166 4.82 -15.10 -16.86
N HIS A 167 4.77 -15.54 -15.60
CA HIS A 167 4.19 -16.83 -15.22
C HIS A 167 2.67 -16.84 -15.23
N LYS A 168 2.04 -15.74 -14.75
CA LYS A 168 0.58 -15.55 -14.68
C LYS A 168 0.18 -14.22 -15.37
N PRO A 169 0.27 -14.14 -16.69
CA PRO A 169 0.03 -12.89 -17.43
C PRO A 169 -1.41 -12.37 -17.33
N GLU A 170 -2.37 -13.23 -17.02
CA GLU A 170 -3.79 -12.90 -16.91
C GLU A 170 -4.15 -12.29 -15.53
N ASP A 171 -3.30 -12.47 -14.51
CA ASP A 171 -3.56 -11.90 -13.20
C ASP A 171 -3.50 -10.37 -13.26
N SER A 172 -4.46 -9.73 -12.60
CA SER A 172 -4.41 -8.28 -12.44
C SER A 172 -3.21 -7.87 -11.59
N LYS A 173 -2.73 -6.64 -11.77
CA LYS A 173 -1.61 -6.12 -10.95
C LYS A 173 -1.94 -6.09 -9.46
N GLU A 174 -3.22 -5.83 -9.13
CA GLU A 174 -3.73 -5.83 -7.76
C GLU A 174 -3.68 -7.23 -7.14
N LEU A 175 -4.03 -8.26 -7.93
CA LEU A 175 -3.92 -9.64 -7.50
C LEU A 175 -2.46 -10.08 -7.34
N MET A 176 -1.58 -9.72 -8.27
CA MET A 176 -0.13 -9.96 -8.15
C MET A 176 0.44 -9.31 -6.89
N PHE A 177 0.02 -8.09 -6.60
CA PHE A 177 0.39 -7.33 -5.42
C PHE A 177 -0.06 -8.06 -4.14
N GLY A 178 -1.34 -8.43 -4.07
CA GLY A 178 -1.91 -9.16 -2.96
C GLY A 178 -1.26 -10.53 -2.74
N ASN A 179 -1.01 -11.29 -3.81
CA ASN A 179 -0.36 -12.60 -3.72
C ASN A 179 1.08 -12.47 -3.21
N LEU A 180 1.84 -11.50 -3.69
CA LEU A 180 3.22 -11.29 -3.24
C LEU A 180 3.29 -10.91 -1.77
N ILE A 181 2.39 -10.06 -1.29
CA ILE A 181 2.32 -9.65 0.12
C ILE A 181 1.88 -10.80 1.02
N ASN A 182 0.83 -11.51 0.63
CA ASN A 182 0.20 -12.48 1.51
C ASN A 182 0.90 -13.85 1.55
N THR A 183 1.79 -14.12 0.61
CA THR A 183 2.65 -15.32 0.62
C THR A 183 4.03 -15.06 1.18
N ALA A 184 4.35 -13.80 1.49
CA ALA A 184 5.61 -13.47 2.14
C ALA A 184 5.74 -14.23 3.48
N ALA A 185 6.73 -15.08 3.61
CA ALA A 185 7.00 -15.79 4.85
C ALA A 185 7.68 -14.83 5.85
N VAL A 186 6.89 -14.25 6.77
CA VAL A 186 7.39 -13.30 7.79
C VAL A 186 8.15 -12.14 7.17
N PRO A 187 7.54 -11.22 6.70
CA PRO A 187 7.37 -10.35 5.55
C PRO A 187 8.41 -10.47 4.41
N TYR A 188 9.16 -11.55 4.32
CA TYR A 188 10.12 -11.78 3.22
C TYR A 188 9.43 -12.24 1.95
N VAL A 189 9.83 -11.67 0.83
CA VAL A 189 9.36 -12.10 -0.49
C VAL A 189 9.65 -13.58 -0.73
N ASP A 190 8.60 -14.35 -0.92
CA ASP A 190 8.67 -15.75 -1.35
C ASP A 190 7.97 -15.90 -2.71
N ILE A 191 8.77 -15.83 -3.77
CA ILE A 191 8.24 -15.87 -5.13
C ILE A 191 7.68 -17.25 -5.51
N LEU A 192 8.21 -18.33 -4.93
CA LEU A 192 7.71 -19.67 -5.22
C LEU A 192 6.33 -19.87 -4.60
N ALA A 193 6.16 -19.52 -3.33
CA ALA A 193 4.86 -19.55 -2.68
C ALA A 193 3.84 -18.65 -3.41
N THR A 194 4.28 -17.51 -3.93
CA THR A 194 3.42 -16.58 -4.69
C THR A 194 2.85 -17.20 -5.97
N PHE A 195 3.58 -18.11 -6.62
CA PHE A 195 3.10 -18.77 -7.84
C PHE A 195 2.07 -19.86 -7.58
N GLU A 196 2.08 -20.46 -6.40
CA GLU A 196 1.28 -21.64 -6.05
C GLU A 196 0.05 -21.31 -5.20
N VAL A 197 -0.06 -20.07 -4.73
CA VAL A 197 -1.14 -19.67 -3.81
C VAL A 197 -2.49 -19.56 -4.54
N GLU A 198 -3.52 -20.04 -3.87
CA GLU A 198 -4.91 -19.72 -4.22
C GLU A 198 -5.33 -18.49 -3.40
N PRO A 199 -5.69 -17.38 -4.06
CA PRO A 199 -5.98 -16.14 -3.35
C PRO A 199 -7.31 -16.23 -2.59
N GLU A 200 -7.29 -15.78 -1.33
CA GLU A 200 -8.46 -15.69 -0.46
C GLU A 200 -8.76 -14.23 -0.12
N PRO A 201 -10.02 -13.83 0.07
CA PRO A 201 -10.34 -12.48 0.51
C PRO A 201 -9.78 -12.19 1.91
N ARG A 202 -9.16 -11.02 2.08
CA ARG A 202 -8.72 -10.50 3.40
C ARG A 202 -9.23 -9.08 3.57
N LEU A 203 -10.33 -8.95 4.28
CA LEU A 203 -11.03 -7.70 4.45
C LEU A 203 -10.67 -7.04 5.79
N ALA A 204 -10.51 -5.74 5.78
CA ALA A 204 -10.44 -4.93 6.99
C ALA A 204 -11.22 -3.62 6.81
N ILE A 205 -11.88 -3.19 7.88
CA ILE A 205 -12.39 -1.83 7.97
C ILE A 205 -11.20 -0.95 8.31
N ILE A 206 -10.82 -0.10 7.39
CA ILE A 206 -9.64 0.74 7.53
C ILE A 206 -9.93 2.07 8.20
N THR A 207 -11.11 2.60 8.02
CA THR A 207 -11.65 3.75 8.73
C THR A 207 -13.16 3.79 8.57
N HIS A 208 -13.78 4.75 9.20
CA HIS A 208 -15.18 5.08 8.99
C HIS A 208 -15.36 6.60 9.15
N SER A 209 -16.21 7.18 8.33
CA SER A 209 -16.77 8.50 8.61
C SER A 209 -18.02 8.35 9.48
N LYS A 210 -18.30 9.38 10.23
CA LYS A 210 -19.53 9.54 11.02
C LYS A 210 -20.16 10.82 10.57
N GLU A 211 -21.40 10.74 10.21
CA GLU A 211 -22.19 11.89 9.80
C GLU A 211 -23.40 12.00 10.70
N ASP A 212 -23.72 13.22 11.04
CA ASP A 212 -24.95 13.59 11.70
C ASP A 212 -26.06 13.59 10.66
N ASP A 213 -27.23 12.99 10.94
CA ASP A 213 -28.31 12.92 9.95
C ASP A 213 -28.87 14.31 9.70
N ILE A 214 -28.52 14.90 8.57
CA ILE A 214 -28.85 16.26 8.17
C ILE A 214 -30.36 16.54 8.02
N TYR A 215 -31.22 15.52 8.04
CA TYR A 215 -32.64 15.68 7.81
C TYR A 215 -33.47 15.82 9.12
N GLU A 216 -32.94 15.38 10.24
CA GLU A 216 -33.67 15.38 11.52
C GLU A 216 -32.99 16.18 12.65
N GLN A 217 -31.84 16.81 12.38
CA GLN A 217 -30.92 17.26 13.42
C GLN A 217 -30.32 18.64 13.16
N ASN A 218 -29.65 19.16 14.16
CA ASN A 218 -29.17 20.54 14.16
C ASN A 218 -27.84 20.74 13.41
N ASP A 219 -27.19 19.65 12.90
CA ASP A 219 -25.94 19.65 12.17
C ASP A 219 -24.84 20.51 12.86
N ASN A 220 -24.75 20.41 14.18
CA ASN A 220 -23.81 21.21 14.97
C ASN A 220 -22.43 20.52 15.13
N GLY A 221 -22.28 19.29 14.62
CA GLY A 221 -21.07 18.47 14.70
C GLY A 221 -20.85 17.76 16.05
N TYR A 222 -21.85 17.80 16.93
CA TYR A 222 -21.85 17.05 18.19
C TYR A 222 -22.96 16.01 18.16
N PHE A 223 -22.70 14.84 18.70
CA PHE A 223 -23.67 13.77 18.80
C PHE A 223 -24.42 13.86 20.12
N GLU A 224 -25.72 14.16 20.08
CA GLU A 224 -26.59 14.44 21.22
C GLU A 224 -27.66 13.34 21.39
N PRO A 225 -28.26 13.18 22.59
CA PRO A 225 -29.39 12.26 22.78
C PRO A 225 -30.55 12.56 21.84
N GLY A 226 -31.09 11.52 21.23
CA GLY A 226 -32.18 11.62 20.24
C GLY A 226 -31.68 11.70 18.80
N GLU A 227 -30.40 11.88 18.57
CA GLU A 227 -29.81 11.96 17.23
C GLU A 227 -29.47 10.61 16.65
N THR A 228 -29.54 10.51 15.32
CA THR A 228 -29.14 9.33 14.57
C THR A 228 -27.77 9.58 13.91
N ILE A 229 -26.82 8.72 14.22
CA ILE A 229 -25.47 8.76 13.64
C ILE A 229 -25.43 7.79 12.48
N GLU A 230 -25.04 8.28 11.32
CA GLU A 230 -24.74 7.48 10.16
C GLU A 230 -23.24 7.11 10.14
N ILE A 231 -22.93 5.84 9.95
CA ILE A 231 -21.56 5.33 9.92
C ILE A 231 -21.30 4.73 8.55
N LEU A 232 -20.31 5.28 7.87
CA LEU A 232 -19.86 4.83 6.55
C LEU A 232 -18.49 4.16 6.68
N PRO A 233 -18.41 2.84 6.66
CA PRO A 233 -17.14 2.12 6.72
C PRO A 233 -16.40 2.19 5.39
N LEU A 234 -15.09 2.41 5.44
CA LEU A 234 -14.18 2.24 4.33
C LEU A 234 -13.48 0.89 4.47
N ILE A 235 -13.64 0.01 3.49
CA ILE A 235 -13.15 -1.36 3.54
C ILE A 235 -12.03 -1.53 2.52
N LYS A 236 -10.95 -2.14 2.94
CA LYS A 236 -9.89 -2.62 2.05
C LYS A 236 -9.88 -4.13 1.99
N ASN A 237 -9.78 -4.66 0.79
CA ASN A 237 -9.43 -6.04 0.55
C ASN A 237 -7.92 -6.14 0.29
N TYR A 238 -7.21 -6.87 1.12
CA TYR A 238 -5.77 -7.02 1.05
C TYR A 238 -5.31 -8.23 0.22
N TRP A 239 -6.25 -9.00 -0.37
CA TRP A 239 -5.87 -10.15 -1.16
C TRP A 239 -6.90 -10.46 -2.27
N GLY A 240 -7.31 -11.74 -2.40
CA GLY A 240 -8.15 -12.20 -3.48
C GLY A 240 -9.50 -11.49 -3.58
N PRO A 241 -10.10 -11.45 -4.78
CA PRO A 241 -11.39 -10.79 -4.95
C PRO A 241 -12.48 -11.50 -4.15
N THR A 242 -13.52 -10.79 -3.81
CA THR A 242 -14.68 -11.33 -3.09
C THR A 242 -15.97 -10.71 -3.59
N ASP A 243 -17.04 -11.45 -3.46
CA ASP A 243 -18.40 -11.02 -3.73
C ASP A 243 -19.22 -10.99 -2.44
N ASP A 244 -20.34 -10.26 -2.47
CA ASP A 244 -21.34 -10.23 -1.38
C ASP A 244 -20.78 -9.84 -0.01
N VAL A 245 -19.91 -8.83 0.03
CA VAL A 245 -19.38 -8.32 1.29
C VAL A 245 -20.47 -7.57 2.03
N ARG A 246 -20.62 -7.89 3.32
CA ARG A 246 -21.54 -7.22 4.24
C ARG A 246 -20.78 -6.69 5.44
N VAL A 247 -21.23 -5.56 5.94
CA VAL A 247 -20.69 -4.96 7.17
C VAL A 247 -21.80 -4.77 8.16
N GLY A 248 -21.56 -5.23 9.38
CA GLY A 248 -22.50 -5.10 10.47
C GLY A 248 -21.92 -4.38 11.67
N ILE A 249 -22.82 -3.81 12.49
CA ILE A 249 -22.49 -3.29 13.81
C ILE A 249 -23.30 -4.03 14.88
N ALA A 250 -22.68 -4.17 16.04
CA ALA A 250 -23.32 -4.71 17.24
C ALA A 250 -22.77 -3.99 18.48
N PHE A 251 -23.52 -3.98 19.56
CA PHE A 251 -22.98 -3.57 20.84
C PHE A 251 -21.91 -4.54 21.33
N ALA A 252 -20.85 -4.00 21.92
CA ALA A 252 -19.89 -4.84 22.62
C ALA A 252 -20.55 -5.51 23.84
N GLU A 253 -20.03 -6.66 24.26
CA GLU A 253 -20.62 -7.51 25.29
C GLU A 253 -20.88 -6.79 26.65
N PHE A 254 -20.08 -5.78 26.94
CA PHE A 254 -20.13 -5.03 28.21
C PHE A 254 -20.69 -3.61 28.08
N GLU A 255 -21.20 -3.23 26.91
CA GLU A 255 -21.75 -1.88 26.69
C GLU A 255 -23.18 -1.77 27.21
N ASP A 256 -23.47 -0.59 27.76
CA ASP A 256 -24.83 -0.24 28.24
C ASP A 256 -25.75 0.05 27.05
N GLN A 257 -26.48 -0.97 26.63
CA GLN A 257 -27.38 -0.90 25.48
C GLN A 257 -28.56 0.07 25.68
N SER A 258 -28.76 0.62 26.89
CA SER A 258 -29.80 1.63 27.11
C SER A 258 -29.42 3.01 26.54
N LYS A 259 -28.16 3.21 26.20
CA LYS A 259 -27.62 4.51 25.69
C LYS A 259 -27.79 4.73 24.21
N ALA A 260 -28.11 3.69 23.46
CA ALA A 260 -28.31 3.83 22.02
C ALA A 260 -29.21 2.69 21.48
N THR A 261 -29.78 2.92 20.31
CA THR A 261 -30.53 1.90 19.57
C THR A 261 -29.93 1.76 18.19
N ILE A 262 -29.57 0.54 17.77
CA ILE A 262 -29.12 0.28 16.41
C ILE A 262 -30.34 0.22 15.49
N ILE A 263 -30.43 1.14 14.54
CA ILE A 263 -31.54 1.25 13.58
C ILE A 263 -31.24 0.42 12.33
N GLN A 264 -30.01 0.54 11.79
CA GLN A 264 -29.51 -0.22 10.64
C GLN A 264 -28.25 -0.97 11.07
N ASN A 265 -28.40 -2.26 11.30
CA ASN A 265 -27.31 -3.07 11.85
C ASN A 265 -26.41 -3.72 10.80
N GLU A 266 -26.82 -3.78 9.54
CA GLU A 266 -26.05 -4.38 8.45
C GLU A 266 -26.28 -3.63 7.14
N ILE A 267 -25.23 -3.47 6.36
CA ILE A 267 -25.27 -2.94 5.00
C ILE A 267 -24.56 -3.89 4.05
N GLN A 268 -25.00 -3.91 2.78
CA GLN A 268 -24.38 -4.70 1.73
C GLN A 268 -23.44 -3.83 0.90
N ILE A 269 -22.14 -4.14 0.95
CA ILE A 269 -21.10 -3.43 0.22
C ILE A 269 -20.95 -3.98 -1.20
N GLY A 270 -21.28 -5.26 -1.42
CA GLY A 270 -21.14 -5.93 -2.71
C GLY A 270 -19.75 -6.51 -2.96
N SER A 271 -19.31 -6.52 -4.22
CA SER A 271 -18.04 -7.12 -4.62
C SER A 271 -16.87 -6.17 -4.39
N ILE A 272 -15.76 -6.68 -3.87
CA ILE A 272 -14.51 -5.94 -3.74
C ILE A 272 -13.40 -6.68 -4.49
N SER A 273 -12.84 -6.04 -5.51
CA SER A 273 -11.72 -6.60 -6.27
C SER A 273 -10.48 -6.83 -5.40
N ALA A 274 -9.56 -7.64 -5.91
CA ALA A 274 -8.28 -7.88 -5.26
C ALA A 274 -7.57 -6.54 -4.97
N TYR A 275 -7.05 -6.43 -3.77
CA TYR A 275 -6.29 -5.27 -3.25
C TYR A 275 -7.00 -3.89 -3.40
N ALA A 276 -8.31 -3.90 -3.63
CA ALA A 276 -9.12 -2.69 -3.79
C ALA A 276 -9.64 -2.16 -2.45
N THR A 277 -10.01 -0.89 -2.48
CA THR A 277 -10.70 -0.21 -1.38
C THR A 277 -12.06 0.22 -1.85
N LEU A 278 -13.08 0.01 -1.03
CA LEU A 278 -14.46 0.39 -1.35
C LEU A 278 -15.14 1.02 -0.15
N GLN A 279 -15.89 2.09 -0.41
CA GLN A 279 -16.87 2.70 0.49
C GLN A 279 -18.18 2.80 -0.28
N ASP A 280 -19.25 2.23 0.25
CA ASP A 280 -20.58 2.48 -0.30
C ASP A 280 -21.12 3.79 0.30
N LEU A 281 -21.53 4.69 -0.57
CA LEU A 281 -22.11 5.97 -0.19
C LEU A 281 -23.67 5.95 -0.23
N ASN A 282 -24.26 4.82 -0.64
CA ASN A 282 -25.72 4.69 -0.76
C ASN A 282 -26.36 4.04 0.46
N GLU A 283 -25.58 3.24 1.22
CA GLU A 283 -26.06 2.57 2.42
C GLU A 283 -25.18 2.92 3.61
N THR A 284 -25.80 3.20 4.75
CA THR A 284 -25.11 3.54 5.99
C THR A 284 -25.59 2.68 7.15
N LEU A 285 -24.68 2.33 8.05
CA LEU A 285 -25.08 1.80 9.37
C LEU A 285 -25.61 2.94 10.22
N LYS A 286 -26.67 2.69 11.00
CA LYS A 286 -27.35 3.76 11.76
C LYS A 286 -27.54 3.41 13.22
N ILE A 287 -27.23 4.37 14.08
CA ILE A 287 -27.43 4.29 15.54
C ILE A 287 -28.11 5.55 16.01
N THR A 288 -29.19 5.42 16.77
CA THR A 288 -29.82 6.54 17.47
C THR A 288 -29.38 6.57 18.93
N LEU A 289 -28.93 7.71 19.41
CA LEU A 289 -28.56 7.91 20.81
C LEU A 289 -29.81 8.07 21.69
N ALA A 290 -29.76 7.55 22.92
CA ALA A 290 -30.89 7.60 23.87
C ALA A 290 -30.85 8.86 24.71
#